data_a38ab0cd4a89ab8d5f8765709bf5c2c3
#
_entry.id   a38ab0cd4a89ab8d5f8765709bf5c2c3
#
_cell.length_a   1.000
_cell.length_b   1.000
_cell.length_c   1.000
_cell.angle_alpha   90.00
_cell.angle_beta   90.00
_cell.angle_gamma   90.00
#
_symmetry.space_group_name_H-M   'P 1'
#
loop_
_entity.id
_entity.type
_entity.pdbx_description
1 polymer ?
#
loop_
_entity_poly.entity_id
_entity_poly.type
_entity_poly.pdbx_seq_one_letter_code
_entity_poly.pdbx_strand_id
1 'polypeptide(L)'
;MSIVSNSLKRIKPSPTITVAQKARELKAAGKDVIGLGAGEPDFDTPDNIKQAAIEAIKRGDTKYTAVDGTPALKQAIVNKFKRENNLEYSTGEITVGTGGKQVIYNTFMATLNKGDEVIIPAPYWVSYPDMVLLAGGKPKIVKCSESDSFKLTPKNLKKAITKKTKWLILNSPSNPTGVGYTKDEIENLSKILIKHKKVHILSDDIYEHIKYDNFSFFTIAQISKLKDRTLTMNGVSKSYAMTGWRIGYAAGPKEI
;
A
#
# COMPACT_ATOMS: atom_id res chain seq x y z
N MET A 1 -28.26 14.16 -19.84
CA MET A 1 -27.88 13.35 -18.66
C MET A 1 -26.38 13.06 -18.74
N SER A 2 -25.65 13.06 -17.60
CA SER A 2 -24.21 12.73 -17.61
C SER A 2 -24.03 11.22 -17.78
N ILE A 3 -23.14 10.81 -18.71
CA ILE A 3 -22.74 9.41 -18.89
C ILE A 3 -21.84 8.91 -17.75
N VAL A 4 -21.33 9.83 -16.94
CA VAL A 4 -20.38 9.52 -15.85
C VAL A 4 -21.12 8.95 -14.65
N SER A 5 -20.60 7.84 -14.13
CA SER A 5 -21.13 7.16 -12.95
C SER A 5 -21.20 8.07 -11.71
N ASN A 6 -22.23 7.89 -10.89
CA ASN A 6 -22.36 8.59 -9.61
C ASN A 6 -21.22 8.26 -8.63
N SER A 7 -20.53 7.13 -8.76
CA SER A 7 -19.36 6.81 -7.95
C SER A 7 -18.21 7.78 -8.17
N LEU A 8 -18.00 8.26 -9.42
CA LEU A 8 -16.95 9.23 -9.72
C LEU A 8 -17.22 10.64 -9.14
N LYS A 9 -18.47 10.96 -8.82
CA LYS A 9 -18.81 12.22 -8.12
C LYS A 9 -18.32 12.26 -6.67
N ARG A 10 -17.89 11.12 -6.12
CA ARG A 10 -17.39 10.99 -4.74
C ARG A 10 -15.92 11.35 -4.60
N ILE A 11 -15.18 11.40 -5.69
CA ILE A 11 -13.74 11.63 -5.73
C ILE A 11 -13.39 12.90 -6.52
N LYS A 12 -12.18 13.41 -6.31
CA LYS A 12 -11.64 14.57 -7.01
C LYS A 12 -10.38 14.18 -7.79
N PRO A 13 -10.01 14.93 -8.86
CA PRO A 13 -8.72 14.73 -9.52
C PRO A 13 -7.57 14.78 -8.52
N SER A 14 -6.57 13.91 -8.72
CA SER A 14 -5.43 13.81 -7.81
C SER A 14 -4.55 15.07 -7.87
N PRO A 15 -4.33 15.78 -6.75
CA PRO A 15 -3.45 16.95 -6.70
C PRO A 15 -2.02 16.61 -7.16
N THR A 16 -1.53 15.42 -6.83
CA THR A 16 -0.18 14.96 -7.21
C THR A 16 -0.01 14.87 -8.73
N ILE A 17 -1.03 14.36 -9.44
CA ILE A 17 -1.00 14.27 -10.90
C ILE A 17 -0.99 15.68 -11.49
N THR A 18 -1.82 16.59 -10.99
CA THR A 18 -1.90 17.98 -11.45
C THR A 18 -0.55 18.71 -11.28
N VAL A 19 0.09 18.57 -10.11
CA VAL A 19 1.41 19.18 -9.85
C VAL A 19 2.48 18.59 -10.77
N ALA A 20 2.53 17.25 -10.91
CA ALA A 20 3.49 16.60 -11.79
C ALA A 20 3.30 16.99 -13.26
N GLN A 21 2.04 17.13 -13.72
CA GLN A 21 1.74 17.61 -15.07
C GLN A 21 2.24 19.05 -15.27
N LYS A 22 1.96 19.94 -14.32
CA LYS A 22 2.41 21.33 -14.39
C LYS A 22 3.94 21.45 -14.43
N ALA A 23 4.65 20.62 -13.64
CA ALA A 23 6.11 20.60 -13.69
C ALA A 23 6.63 20.17 -15.07
N ARG A 24 6.03 19.14 -15.69
CA ARG A 24 6.38 18.71 -17.07
C ARG A 24 6.15 19.81 -18.10
N GLU A 25 5.01 20.50 -18.04
CA GLU A 25 4.68 21.61 -18.96
C GLU A 25 5.69 22.76 -18.83
N LEU A 26 6.07 23.12 -17.62
CA LEU A 26 7.07 24.17 -17.37
C LEU A 26 8.46 23.77 -17.90
N LYS A 27 8.88 22.52 -17.70
CA LYS A 27 10.13 22.00 -18.28
C LYS A 27 10.10 22.02 -19.81
N ALA A 28 9.00 21.59 -20.41
CA ALA A 28 8.82 21.63 -21.88
C ALA A 28 8.84 23.06 -22.43
N ALA A 29 8.42 24.05 -21.63
CA ALA A 29 8.53 25.48 -21.95
C ALA A 29 9.92 26.09 -21.68
N GLY A 30 10.96 25.27 -21.44
CA GLY A 30 12.34 25.69 -21.23
C GLY A 30 12.65 26.28 -19.85
N LYS A 31 11.74 26.13 -18.87
CA LYS A 31 12.00 26.60 -17.50
C LYS A 31 12.81 25.58 -16.72
N ASP A 32 13.76 26.05 -15.93
CA ASP A 32 14.48 25.21 -14.96
C ASP A 32 13.56 24.88 -13.78
N VAL A 33 13.08 23.63 -13.74
CA VAL A 33 12.15 23.14 -12.72
C VAL A 33 12.67 21.86 -12.11
N ILE A 34 12.86 21.85 -10.80
CA ILE A 34 13.15 20.66 -10.03
C ILE A 34 11.82 20.02 -9.61
N GLY A 35 11.53 18.83 -10.16
CA GLY A 35 10.26 18.12 -9.91
C GLY A 35 10.38 17.12 -8.77
N LEU A 36 9.89 17.46 -7.57
CA LEU A 36 9.84 16.56 -6.41
C LEU A 36 8.43 15.99 -6.14
N GLY A 37 7.49 16.21 -7.07
CA GLY A 37 6.08 15.85 -6.85
C GLY A 37 5.70 14.41 -7.14
N ALA A 38 6.51 13.66 -7.88
CA ALA A 38 6.16 12.30 -8.33
C ALA A 38 6.48 11.19 -7.30
N GLY A 39 7.33 11.45 -6.32
CA GLY A 39 7.76 10.44 -5.32
C GLY A 39 8.40 9.21 -5.98
N GLU A 40 9.23 9.43 -6.98
CA GLU A 40 9.91 8.40 -7.77
C GLU A 40 11.39 8.35 -7.40
N PRO A 41 11.99 7.15 -7.22
CA PRO A 41 13.44 7.05 -7.08
C PRO A 41 14.14 7.64 -8.30
N ASP A 42 15.25 8.35 -8.08
CA ASP A 42 16.08 8.94 -9.13
C ASP A 42 17.13 7.98 -9.70
N PHE A 43 17.11 6.74 -9.23
CA PHE A 43 17.90 5.62 -9.77
C PHE A 43 17.13 4.91 -10.88
N ASP A 44 17.86 4.42 -11.88
CA ASP A 44 17.30 3.48 -12.83
C ASP A 44 17.03 2.11 -12.18
N THR A 45 16.11 1.36 -12.79
CA THR A 45 15.95 -0.06 -12.44
C THR A 45 17.30 -0.77 -12.61
N PRO A 46 17.76 -1.57 -11.62
CA PRO A 46 19.03 -2.28 -11.69
C PRO A 46 19.20 -3.13 -12.96
N ASP A 47 20.40 -3.16 -13.51
CA ASP A 47 20.71 -3.79 -14.81
C ASP A 47 20.37 -5.29 -14.83
N ASN A 48 20.62 -6.01 -13.74
CA ASN A 48 20.25 -7.42 -13.64
C ASN A 48 18.74 -7.66 -13.77
N ILE A 49 17.90 -6.73 -13.29
CA ILE A 49 16.44 -6.80 -13.43
C ILE A 49 16.05 -6.51 -14.88
N LYS A 50 16.63 -5.44 -15.48
CA LYS A 50 16.39 -5.10 -16.89
C LYS A 50 16.78 -6.25 -17.81
N GLN A 51 17.93 -6.87 -17.55
CA GLN A 51 18.42 -8.00 -18.33
C GLN A 51 17.50 -9.23 -18.21
N ALA A 52 17.04 -9.55 -16.99
CA ALA A 52 16.09 -10.64 -16.78
C ALA A 52 14.78 -10.45 -17.57
N ALA A 53 14.29 -9.21 -17.67
CA ALA A 53 13.11 -8.90 -18.48
C ALA A 53 13.38 -9.06 -19.99
N ILE A 54 14.53 -8.60 -20.47
CA ILE A 54 14.96 -8.80 -21.87
C ILE A 54 15.02 -10.29 -22.21
N GLU A 55 15.60 -11.09 -21.34
CA GLU A 55 15.68 -12.55 -21.52
C GLU A 55 14.28 -13.19 -21.53
N ALA A 56 13.37 -12.74 -20.65
CA ALA A 56 11.99 -13.21 -20.65
C ALA A 56 11.28 -12.92 -21.97
N ILE A 57 11.45 -11.72 -22.52
CA ILE A 57 10.89 -11.34 -23.83
C ILE A 57 11.49 -12.23 -24.94
N LYS A 58 12.82 -12.43 -24.95
CA LYS A 58 13.49 -13.28 -25.95
C LYS A 58 13.03 -14.73 -25.91
N ARG A 59 12.72 -15.27 -24.71
CA ARG A 59 12.15 -16.62 -24.54
C ARG A 59 10.68 -16.73 -24.95
N GLY A 60 10.01 -15.62 -25.23
CA GLY A 60 8.60 -15.60 -25.56
C GLY A 60 7.67 -15.70 -24.35
N ASP A 61 8.11 -15.30 -23.15
CA ASP A 61 7.29 -15.19 -21.94
C ASP A 61 6.31 -14.01 -22.06
N THR A 62 5.46 -14.04 -23.09
CA THR A 62 4.55 -12.96 -23.49
C THR A 62 3.11 -13.43 -23.60
N LYS A 63 2.78 -14.59 -23.04
CA LYS A 63 1.46 -15.19 -23.07
C LYS A 63 0.68 -14.85 -21.79
N TYR A 64 -0.62 -15.18 -21.79
CA TYR A 64 -1.44 -15.04 -20.59
C TYR A 64 -0.85 -15.80 -19.41
N THR A 65 -0.89 -15.17 -18.25
CA THR A 65 -0.50 -15.76 -16.97
C THR A 65 -1.75 -16.08 -16.13
N ALA A 66 -1.55 -16.71 -14.98
CA ALA A 66 -2.59 -16.78 -13.96
C ALA A 66 -2.97 -15.35 -13.50
N VAL A 67 -4.25 -15.16 -13.16
CA VAL A 67 -4.82 -13.85 -12.81
C VAL A 67 -4.13 -13.21 -11.58
N ASP A 68 -3.71 -14.04 -10.65
CA ASP A 68 -3.11 -13.67 -9.37
C ASP A 68 -1.56 -13.70 -9.38
N GLY A 69 -0.95 -13.87 -10.57
CA GLY A 69 0.50 -13.87 -10.78
C GLY A 69 1.07 -15.24 -11.17
N THR A 70 2.25 -15.22 -11.78
CA THR A 70 2.93 -16.45 -12.15
C THR A 70 3.37 -17.26 -10.92
N PRO A 71 3.37 -18.61 -10.97
CA PRO A 71 3.82 -19.44 -9.85
C PRO A 71 5.22 -19.08 -9.36
N ALA A 72 6.14 -18.78 -10.28
CA ALA A 72 7.51 -18.40 -9.95
C ALA A 72 7.58 -17.09 -9.16
N LEU A 73 6.82 -16.06 -9.57
CA LEU A 73 6.77 -14.77 -8.86
C LEU A 73 6.12 -14.93 -7.48
N LYS A 74 5.02 -15.67 -7.39
CA LYS A 74 4.35 -15.94 -6.11
C LYS A 74 5.27 -16.68 -5.14
N GLN A 75 6.02 -17.66 -5.62
CA GLN A 75 7.02 -18.36 -4.79
C GLN A 75 8.15 -17.43 -4.35
N ALA A 76 8.64 -16.55 -5.22
CA ALA A 76 9.65 -15.55 -4.86
C ALA A 76 9.14 -14.59 -3.78
N ILE A 77 7.86 -14.18 -3.84
CA ILE A 77 7.21 -13.35 -2.83
C ILE A 77 7.09 -14.09 -1.50
N VAL A 78 6.69 -15.37 -1.50
CA VAL A 78 6.67 -16.21 -0.30
C VAL A 78 8.06 -16.27 0.35
N ASN A 79 9.09 -16.54 -0.45
CA ASN A 79 10.47 -16.60 0.03
C ASN A 79 10.95 -15.25 0.60
N LYS A 80 10.54 -14.13 -0.01
CA LYS A 80 10.81 -12.77 0.49
C LYS A 80 10.18 -12.57 1.86
N PHE A 81 8.90 -12.85 2.04
CA PHE A 81 8.24 -12.67 3.32
C PHE A 81 8.85 -13.54 4.42
N LYS A 82 9.25 -14.77 4.09
CA LYS A 82 9.95 -15.64 5.05
C LYS A 82 11.31 -15.08 5.43
N ARG A 83 12.14 -14.70 4.45
CA ARG A 83 13.52 -14.23 4.65
C ARG A 83 13.59 -12.89 5.38
N GLU A 84 12.70 -11.95 5.03
CA GLU A 84 12.83 -10.54 5.42
C GLU A 84 11.89 -10.14 6.55
N ASN A 85 10.72 -10.78 6.62
CA ASN A 85 9.68 -10.42 7.58
C ASN A 85 9.38 -11.54 8.59
N ASN A 86 10.04 -12.70 8.49
CA ASN A 86 9.73 -13.89 9.30
C ASN A 86 8.23 -14.25 9.26
N LEU A 87 7.63 -14.15 8.07
CA LEU A 87 6.22 -14.49 7.82
C LEU A 87 6.15 -15.68 6.87
N GLU A 88 5.35 -16.66 7.25
CA GLU A 88 5.10 -17.84 6.42
C GLU A 88 3.74 -17.70 5.74
N TYR A 89 3.75 -17.76 4.41
CA TYR A 89 2.58 -17.78 3.54
C TYR A 89 2.70 -18.93 2.55
N SER A 90 1.59 -19.44 2.09
CA SER A 90 1.50 -20.30 0.91
C SER A 90 1.34 -19.43 -0.36
N THR A 91 1.63 -19.99 -1.53
CA THR A 91 1.36 -19.31 -2.80
C THR A 91 -0.12 -19.01 -3.02
N GLY A 92 -1.02 -19.75 -2.38
CA GLY A 92 -2.46 -19.49 -2.41
C GLY A 92 -2.91 -18.28 -1.60
N GLU A 93 -2.02 -17.71 -0.79
CA GLU A 93 -2.24 -16.48 -0.01
C GLU A 93 -1.57 -15.25 -0.65
N ILE A 94 -0.99 -15.41 -1.85
CA ILE A 94 -0.32 -14.33 -2.59
C ILE A 94 -1.18 -13.91 -3.78
N THR A 95 -1.32 -12.61 -3.96
CA THR A 95 -1.87 -12.00 -5.17
C THR A 95 -0.94 -10.93 -5.71
N VAL A 96 -0.81 -10.86 -7.03
CA VAL A 96 -0.02 -9.86 -7.75
C VAL A 96 -0.98 -8.97 -8.56
N GLY A 97 -0.70 -7.68 -8.58
CA GLY A 97 -1.51 -6.70 -9.32
C GLY A 97 -0.64 -5.67 -10.04
N THR A 98 -1.28 -4.86 -10.86
CA THR A 98 -0.66 -3.78 -11.62
C THR A 98 -0.30 -2.59 -10.71
N GLY A 99 0.73 -2.81 -9.89
CA GLY A 99 1.20 -1.91 -8.83
C GLY A 99 0.34 -2.00 -7.55
N GLY A 100 0.90 -1.54 -6.43
CA GLY A 100 0.22 -1.59 -5.12
C GLY A 100 -1.15 -0.89 -5.10
N LYS A 101 -1.33 0.16 -5.94
CA LYS A 101 -2.64 0.84 -6.04
C LYS A 101 -3.75 -0.11 -6.49
N GLN A 102 -3.51 -0.97 -7.49
CA GLN A 102 -4.50 -1.93 -7.94
C GLN A 102 -4.79 -2.96 -6.85
N VAL A 103 -3.77 -3.44 -6.16
CA VAL A 103 -3.94 -4.41 -5.06
C VAL A 103 -4.83 -3.83 -3.97
N ILE A 104 -4.59 -2.60 -3.52
CA ILE A 104 -5.40 -1.92 -2.50
C ILE A 104 -6.83 -1.68 -3.01
N TYR A 105 -6.97 -1.21 -4.26
CA TYR A 105 -8.28 -0.96 -4.87
C TYR A 105 -9.11 -2.25 -4.94
N ASN A 106 -8.52 -3.33 -5.42
CA ASN A 106 -9.19 -4.63 -5.51
C ASN A 106 -9.60 -5.15 -4.12
N THR A 107 -8.74 -4.98 -3.11
CA THR A 107 -9.05 -5.34 -1.73
C THR A 107 -10.33 -4.66 -1.25
N PHE A 108 -10.44 -3.35 -1.46
CA PHE A 108 -11.63 -2.62 -1.02
C PHE A 108 -12.86 -2.93 -1.87
N MET A 109 -12.69 -3.10 -3.18
CA MET A 109 -13.80 -3.53 -4.05
C MET A 109 -14.35 -4.90 -3.68
N ALA A 110 -13.48 -5.83 -3.30
CA ALA A 110 -13.88 -7.19 -2.90
C ALA A 110 -14.50 -7.26 -1.50
N THR A 111 -14.18 -6.30 -0.62
CA THR A 111 -14.49 -6.47 0.80
C THR A 111 -15.41 -5.41 1.40
N LEU A 112 -15.53 -4.21 0.81
CA LEU A 112 -16.35 -3.13 1.38
C LEU A 112 -17.79 -3.16 0.89
N ASN A 113 -18.71 -3.04 1.81
CA ASN A 113 -20.11 -2.75 1.57
C ASN A 113 -20.42 -1.27 1.87
N LYS A 114 -21.57 -0.80 1.36
CA LYS A 114 -22.04 0.57 1.64
C LYS A 114 -22.14 0.81 3.14
N GLY A 115 -21.38 1.78 3.62
CA GLY A 115 -21.38 2.20 5.02
C GLY A 115 -20.30 1.57 5.89
N ASP A 116 -19.55 0.58 5.39
CA ASP A 116 -18.35 0.08 6.07
C ASP A 116 -17.32 1.19 6.23
N GLU A 117 -16.71 1.29 7.39
CA GLU A 117 -15.71 2.32 7.70
C GLU A 117 -14.30 1.77 7.53
N VAL A 118 -13.42 2.60 6.96
CA VAL A 118 -11.98 2.36 6.86
C VAL A 118 -11.25 3.45 7.61
N ILE A 119 -10.53 3.09 8.67
CA ILE A 119 -9.70 4.03 9.43
C ILE A 119 -8.45 4.33 8.64
N ILE A 120 -8.19 5.64 8.44
CA ILE A 120 -7.03 6.16 7.71
C ILE A 120 -6.33 7.19 8.59
N PRO A 121 -5.15 6.86 9.16
CA PRO A 121 -4.33 7.83 9.87
C PRO A 121 -3.86 8.95 8.92
N ALA A 122 -3.98 10.20 9.34
CA ALA A 122 -3.56 11.38 8.56
C ALA A 122 -2.37 12.07 9.24
N PRO A 123 -1.36 12.51 8.46
CA PRO A 123 -1.27 12.58 6.99
C PRO A 123 -1.22 11.19 6.31
N TYR A 124 -1.77 11.08 5.10
CA TYR A 124 -1.89 9.82 4.37
C TYR A 124 -1.61 10.00 2.87
N TRP A 125 -1.32 8.90 2.19
CA TRP A 125 -1.27 8.88 0.74
C TRP A 125 -2.63 9.21 0.13
N VAL A 126 -2.66 10.22 -0.73
CA VAL A 126 -3.88 10.85 -1.28
C VAL A 126 -4.90 9.87 -1.89
N SER A 127 -4.45 8.69 -2.34
CA SER A 127 -5.35 7.73 -3.00
C SER A 127 -6.16 6.85 -2.04
N TYR A 128 -5.81 6.75 -0.77
CA TYR A 128 -6.54 5.86 0.16
C TYR A 128 -8.01 6.24 0.30
N PRO A 129 -8.38 7.50 0.60
CA PRO A 129 -9.79 7.85 0.74
C PRO A 129 -10.59 7.63 -0.54
N ASP A 130 -10.00 7.93 -1.70
CA ASP A 130 -10.67 7.80 -2.99
C ASP A 130 -11.00 6.34 -3.31
N MET A 131 -10.07 5.41 -3.05
CA MET A 131 -10.31 3.98 -3.24
C MET A 131 -11.43 3.47 -2.33
N VAL A 132 -11.47 3.92 -1.08
CA VAL A 132 -12.55 3.59 -0.14
C VAL A 132 -13.90 4.13 -0.62
N LEU A 133 -13.93 5.39 -1.07
CA LEU A 133 -15.16 6.02 -1.58
C LEU A 133 -15.68 5.33 -2.85
N LEU A 134 -14.80 4.98 -3.78
CA LEU A 134 -15.16 4.26 -5.00
C LEU A 134 -15.76 2.90 -4.69
N ALA A 135 -15.21 2.18 -3.71
CA ALA A 135 -15.72 0.90 -3.24
C ALA A 135 -17.03 1.01 -2.41
N GLY A 136 -17.54 2.23 -2.20
CA GLY A 136 -18.79 2.47 -1.44
C GLY A 136 -18.64 2.55 0.07
N GLY A 137 -17.41 2.42 0.57
CA GLY A 137 -17.08 2.58 1.99
C GLY A 137 -17.02 4.05 2.43
N LYS A 138 -16.77 4.24 3.71
CA LYS A 138 -16.59 5.56 4.35
C LYS A 138 -15.18 5.69 4.90
N PRO A 139 -14.32 6.57 4.35
CA PRO A 139 -13.03 6.87 4.95
C PRO A 139 -13.23 7.57 6.29
N LYS A 140 -12.65 7.00 7.35
CA LYS A 140 -12.62 7.56 8.69
C LYS A 140 -11.24 8.10 8.99
N ILE A 141 -11.07 9.38 8.73
CA ILE A 141 -9.79 10.07 8.89
C ILE A 141 -9.50 10.29 10.37
N VAL A 142 -8.34 9.84 10.83
CA VAL A 142 -7.84 10.07 12.19
C VAL A 142 -6.64 10.99 12.11
N LYS A 143 -6.79 12.23 12.56
CA LYS A 143 -5.69 13.19 12.60
C LYS A 143 -4.63 12.71 13.60
N CYS A 144 -3.40 12.60 13.15
CA CYS A 144 -2.22 12.33 13.95
C CYS A 144 -1.41 13.61 14.04
N SER A 145 -1.14 14.07 15.25
CA SER A 145 -0.47 15.35 15.50
C SER A 145 1.05 15.24 15.30
N GLU A 146 1.68 16.36 15.12
CA GLU A 146 3.13 16.46 15.12
C GLU A 146 3.74 16.01 16.46
N SER A 147 3.05 16.33 17.58
CA SER A 147 3.43 15.88 18.92
C SER A 147 3.41 14.36 19.10
N ASP A 148 2.62 13.65 18.27
CA ASP A 148 2.61 12.18 18.18
C ASP A 148 3.52 11.68 17.03
N SER A 149 4.40 12.53 16.50
CA SER A 149 5.23 12.24 15.32
C SER A 149 4.42 11.79 14.11
N PHE A 150 3.23 12.36 13.92
CA PHE A 150 2.27 11.99 12.88
C PHE A 150 1.83 10.52 12.88
N LYS A 151 1.94 9.84 14.02
CA LYS A 151 1.59 8.42 14.19
C LYS A 151 0.23 8.24 14.87
N LEU A 152 -0.47 7.19 14.48
CA LEU A 152 -1.70 6.78 15.16
C LEU A 152 -1.36 6.23 16.55
N THR A 153 -1.96 6.81 17.58
CA THR A 153 -1.80 6.32 18.95
C THR A 153 -2.86 5.27 19.32
N PRO A 154 -2.60 4.38 20.29
CA PRO A 154 -3.60 3.44 20.79
C PRO A 154 -4.88 4.13 21.28
N LYS A 155 -4.75 5.31 21.91
CA LYS A 155 -5.87 6.13 22.37
C LYS A 155 -6.76 6.57 21.21
N ASN A 156 -6.14 7.11 20.15
CA ASN A 156 -6.85 7.61 18.97
C ASN A 156 -7.45 6.45 18.15
N LEU A 157 -6.74 5.33 18.03
CA LEU A 157 -7.26 4.12 17.41
C LEU A 157 -8.51 3.61 18.14
N LYS A 158 -8.45 3.45 19.47
CA LYS A 158 -9.59 3.01 20.29
C LYS A 158 -10.81 3.91 20.12
N LYS A 159 -10.61 5.23 20.08
CA LYS A 159 -11.68 6.22 19.85
C LYS A 159 -12.26 6.13 18.43
N ALA A 160 -11.45 5.78 17.45
CA ALA A 160 -11.85 5.71 16.05
C ALA A 160 -12.66 4.45 15.71
N ILE A 161 -12.41 3.33 16.37
CA ILE A 161 -13.09 2.06 16.07
C ILE A 161 -14.57 2.15 16.44
N THR A 162 -15.45 1.75 15.50
CA THR A 162 -16.89 1.62 15.69
C THR A 162 -17.38 0.23 15.29
N LYS A 163 -18.66 -0.05 15.46
CA LYS A 163 -19.28 -1.29 14.98
C LYS A 163 -19.25 -1.44 13.45
N LYS A 164 -19.02 -0.34 12.71
CA LYS A 164 -18.92 -0.30 11.24
C LYS A 164 -17.50 -0.36 10.73
N THR A 165 -16.50 -0.26 11.61
CA THR A 165 -15.09 -0.31 11.21
C THR A 165 -14.75 -1.69 10.68
N LYS A 166 -14.36 -1.76 9.42
CA LYS A 166 -13.97 -2.99 8.73
C LYS A 166 -12.48 -3.09 8.50
N TRP A 167 -11.83 -1.97 8.15
CA TRP A 167 -10.41 -1.92 7.86
C TRP A 167 -9.71 -0.79 8.64
N LEU A 168 -8.46 -1.04 8.98
CA LEU A 168 -7.45 -0.04 9.33
C LEU A 168 -6.38 -0.08 8.24
N ILE A 169 -6.02 1.06 7.67
CA ILE A 169 -4.82 1.20 6.84
C ILE A 169 -3.67 1.62 7.76
N LEU A 170 -2.57 0.89 7.70
CA LEU A 170 -1.33 1.22 8.38
C LEU A 170 -0.20 1.26 7.35
N ASN A 171 0.37 2.43 7.11
CA ASN A 171 1.48 2.62 6.17
C ASN A 171 2.74 3.00 6.93
N SER A 172 3.76 2.14 6.89
CA SER A 172 5.02 2.31 7.63
C SER A 172 6.19 1.72 6.84
N PRO A 173 7.24 2.50 6.55
CA PRO A 173 7.31 3.97 6.65
C PRO A 173 6.23 4.65 5.82
N SER A 174 5.78 5.83 6.26
CA SER A 174 4.56 6.48 5.75
C SER A 174 4.83 7.45 4.60
N ASN A 175 3.93 7.50 3.66
CA ASN A 175 3.78 8.59 2.70
C ASN A 175 2.61 9.49 3.16
N PRO A 176 2.80 10.82 3.43
CA PRO A 176 3.95 11.63 2.98
C PRO A 176 5.02 11.89 4.04
N THR A 177 4.86 11.46 5.29
CA THR A 177 5.67 11.94 6.42
C THR A 177 7.04 11.31 6.53
N GLY A 178 7.26 10.14 5.93
CA GLY A 178 8.49 9.36 6.06
C GLY A 178 8.65 8.66 7.42
N VAL A 179 7.76 8.89 8.38
CA VAL A 179 7.88 8.29 9.71
C VAL A 179 7.54 6.80 9.69
N GLY A 180 8.32 6.01 10.44
CA GLY A 180 8.07 4.58 10.63
C GLY A 180 7.61 4.30 12.07
N TYR A 181 6.76 3.28 12.22
CA TYR A 181 6.38 2.77 13.54
C TYR A 181 7.45 1.82 14.07
N THR A 182 7.86 2.01 15.31
CA THR A 182 8.71 1.04 16.00
C THR A 182 7.93 -0.23 16.34
N LYS A 183 8.64 -1.31 16.68
CA LYS A 183 8.03 -2.56 17.13
C LYS A 183 7.10 -2.32 18.33
N ASP A 184 7.54 -1.56 19.31
CA ASP A 184 6.76 -1.27 20.52
C ASP A 184 5.47 -0.50 20.20
N GLU A 185 5.54 0.46 19.27
CA GLU A 185 4.35 1.21 18.82
C GLU A 185 3.35 0.29 18.11
N ILE A 186 3.82 -0.61 17.24
CA ILE A 186 2.99 -1.63 16.60
C ILE A 186 2.38 -2.59 17.64
N GLU A 187 3.16 -3.06 18.60
CA GLU A 187 2.66 -3.91 19.69
C GLU A 187 1.59 -3.19 20.54
N ASN A 188 1.76 -1.90 20.79
CA ASN A 188 0.76 -1.11 21.52
C ASN A 188 -0.55 -0.94 20.73
N LEU A 189 -0.48 -0.71 19.41
CA LEU A 189 -1.66 -0.73 18.54
C LEU A 189 -2.33 -2.10 18.51
N SER A 190 -1.53 -3.16 18.46
CA SER A 190 -2.01 -4.54 18.40
C SER A 190 -2.87 -4.91 19.63
N LYS A 191 -2.54 -4.42 20.81
CA LYS A 191 -3.32 -4.63 22.06
C LYS A 191 -4.77 -4.14 21.92
N ILE A 192 -4.99 -3.08 21.13
CA ILE A 192 -6.33 -2.58 20.82
C ILE A 192 -6.98 -3.46 19.74
N LEU A 193 -6.27 -3.72 18.65
CA LEU A 193 -6.82 -4.47 17.50
C LEU A 193 -7.21 -5.90 17.89
N ILE A 194 -6.44 -6.58 18.75
CA ILE A 194 -6.75 -7.93 19.23
C ILE A 194 -8.13 -8.01 19.88
N LYS A 195 -8.56 -6.94 20.56
CA LYS A 195 -9.88 -6.85 21.20
C LYS A 195 -11.00 -6.58 20.19
N HIS A 196 -10.68 -6.10 18.98
CA HIS A 196 -11.63 -5.75 17.92
C HIS A 196 -11.52 -6.72 16.73
N LYS A 197 -11.95 -7.96 16.93
CA LYS A 197 -11.75 -9.10 16.00
C LYS A 197 -12.30 -8.88 14.58
N LYS A 198 -13.27 -7.98 14.40
CA LYS A 198 -13.89 -7.65 13.10
C LYS A 198 -13.09 -6.66 12.26
N VAL A 199 -12.07 -6.02 12.83
CA VAL A 199 -11.24 -5.04 12.12
C VAL A 199 -10.12 -5.77 11.42
N HIS A 200 -10.10 -5.74 10.09
CA HIS A 200 -8.99 -6.19 9.26
C HIS A 200 -7.94 -5.09 9.13
N ILE A 201 -6.73 -5.46 8.76
CA ILE A 201 -5.61 -4.54 8.67
C ILE A 201 -5.03 -4.63 7.26
N LEU A 202 -4.94 -3.49 6.59
CA LEU A 202 -4.13 -3.32 5.39
C LEU A 202 -2.80 -2.72 5.83
N SER A 203 -1.76 -3.54 5.87
CA SER A 203 -0.39 -3.09 6.14
C SER A 203 0.26 -2.74 4.79
N ASP A 204 0.42 -1.45 4.53
CA ASP A 204 1.11 -0.96 3.34
C ASP A 204 2.58 -0.76 3.66
N ASP A 205 3.37 -1.79 3.33
CA ASP A 205 4.77 -1.93 3.68
C ASP A 205 5.70 -1.57 2.49
N ILE A 206 5.19 -0.83 1.49
CA ILE A 206 5.90 -0.52 0.23
C ILE A 206 7.26 0.14 0.43
N TYR A 207 7.49 0.78 1.56
CA TYR A 207 8.73 1.47 1.91
C TYR A 207 9.62 0.72 2.90
N GLU A 208 9.38 -0.55 3.20
CA GLU A 208 10.11 -1.31 4.23
C GLU A 208 11.63 -1.31 4.07
N HIS A 209 12.14 -1.18 2.84
CA HIS A 209 13.57 -1.12 2.53
C HIS A 209 14.12 0.31 2.44
N ILE A 210 13.25 1.32 2.34
CA ILE A 210 13.66 2.73 2.30
C ILE A 210 13.62 3.28 3.71
N LYS A 211 14.69 3.07 4.43
CA LYS A 211 14.84 3.43 5.84
C LYS A 211 16.22 4.02 6.10
N TYR A 212 16.29 4.93 7.05
CA TYR A 212 17.48 5.68 7.42
C TYR A 212 17.76 5.52 8.92
N ASP A 213 18.92 5.98 9.37
CA ASP A 213 19.31 6.12 10.79
C ASP A 213 19.13 4.82 11.61
N ASN A 214 19.47 3.67 11.04
CA ASN A 214 19.35 2.35 11.68
C ASN A 214 17.92 2.00 12.10
N PHE A 215 16.89 2.60 11.48
CA PHE A 215 15.50 2.24 11.75
C PHE A 215 15.26 0.75 11.46
N SER A 216 14.76 0.04 12.46
CA SER A 216 14.38 -1.37 12.33
C SER A 216 12.90 -1.48 11.95
N PHE A 217 12.65 -1.94 10.73
CA PHE A 217 11.29 -2.15 10.23
C PHE A 217 10.62 -3.34 10.92
N PHE A 218 9.35 -3.18 11.25
CA PHE A 218 8.52 -4.23 11.81
C PHE A 218 7.10 -4.11 11.24
N THR A 219 6.60 -5.19 10.61
CA THR A 219 5.22 -5.22 10.10
C THR A 219 4.25 -5.79 11.12
N ILE A 220 3.03 -5.24 11.16
CA ILE A 220 2.00 -5.69 12.09
C ILE A 220 1.57 -7.15 11.86
N ALA A 221 1.80 -7.70 10.66
CA ALA A 221 1.54 -9.09 10.35
C ALA A 221 2.40 -10.07 11.17
N GLN A 222 3.54 -9.61 11.72
CA GLN A 222 4.39 -10.43 12.62
C GLN A 222 3.74 -10.65 13.99
N ILE A 223 2.68 -9.95 14.33
CA ILE A 223 1.87 -10.23 15.53
C ILE A 223 0.95 -11.41 15.20
N SER A 224 1.26 -12.60 15.68
CA SER A 224 0.60 -13.86 15.33
C SER A 224 -0.94 -13.80 15.43
N LYS A 225 -1.48 -13.12 16.46
CA LYS A 225 -2.93 -12.93 16.66
C LYS A 225 -3.60 -12.01 15.63
N LEU A 226 -2.82 -11.33 14.80
CA LEU A 226 -3.31 -10.40 13.77
C LEU A 226 -3.03 -10.90 12.35
N LYS A 227 -2.11 -11.86 12.17
CA LYS A 227 -1.69 -12.35 10.85
C LYS A 227 -2.88 -12.74 9.98
N ASP A 228 -3.80 -13.56 10.48
CA ASP A 228 -4.94 -14.11 9.74
C ASP A 228 -6.01 -13.09 9.34
N ARG A 229 -5.83 -11.83 9.66
CA ARG A 229 -6.70 -10.71 9.27
C ARG A 229 -5.90 -9.47 8.88
N THR A 230 -4.64 -9.67 8.53
CA THR A 230 -3.77 -8.65 7.96
C THR A 230 -3.50 -8.99 6.50
N LEU A 231 -3.78 -8.05 5.61
CA LEU A 231 -3.32 -8.08 4.24
C LEU A 231 -2.06 -7.22 4.18
N THR A 232 -0.90 -7.84 3.99
CA THR A 232 0.38 -7.16 3.87
C THR A 232 0.64 -6.84 2.41
N MET A 233 0.50 -5.58 2.03
CA MET A 233 0.74 -5.07 0.68
C MET A 233 2.17 -4.57 0.56
N ASN A 234 2.80 -4.91 -0.55
CA ASN A 234 4.13 -4.44 -0.92
C ASN A 234 4.27 -4.36 -2.45
N GLY A 235 5.45 -4.11 -2.95
CA GLY A 235 5.71 -4.05 -4.38
C GLY A 235 7.16 -3.71 -4.70
N VAL A 236 7.46 -3.72 -5.99
CA VAL A 236 8.83 -3.49 -6.47
C VAL A 236 9.09 -2.03 -6.84
N SER A 237 8.05 -1.20 -6.88
CA SER A 237 8.12 0.17 -7.43
C SER A 237 9.15 1.05 -6.74
N LYS A 238 9.31 0.94 -5.43
CA LYS A 238 10.17 1.83 -4.64
C LYS A 238 11.54 1.21 -4.39
N SER A 239 11.58 0.04 -3.78
CA SER A 239 12.84 -0.62 -3.38
C SER A 239 13.73 -1.00 -4.56
N TYR A 240 13.16 -1.19 -5.75
CA TYR A 240 13.89 -1.61 -6.95
C TYR A 240 13.85 -0.59 -8.08
N ALA A 241 13.42 0.66 -7.81
CA ALA A 241 13.27 1.71 -8.83
C ALA A 241 12.47 1.22 -10.05
N MET A 242 11.35 0.54 -9.81
CA MET A 242 10.51 -0.10 -10.84
C MET A 242 9.12 0.54 -10.91
N THR A 243 9.00 1.86 -10.76
CA THR A 243 7.70 2.55 -10.74
C THR A 243 6.90 2.32 -12.04
N GLY A 244 7.56 2.32 -13.18
CA GLY A 244 6.98 2.12 -14.52
C GLY A 244 6.60 0.67 -14.84
N TRP A 245 7.16 -0.32 -14.13
CA TRP A 245 6.91 -1.75 -14.37
C TRP A 245 5.53 -2.20 -13.88
N ARG A 246 4.93 -1.46 -13.00
CA ARG A 246 3.58 -1.69 -12.49
C ARG A 246 3.40 -3.07 -11.83
N ILE A 247 4.25 -3.41 -10.84
CA ILE A 247 4.15 -4.65 -10.09
C ILE A 247 3.98 -4.34 -8.60
N GLY A 248 2.85 -4.75 -8.06
CA GLY A 248 2.56 -4.76 -6.63
C GLY A 248 1.99 -6.11 -6.23
N TYR A 249 2.06 -6.44 -4.96
CA TYR A 249 1.56 -7.72 -4.46
C TYR A 249 1.06 -7.59 -3.04
N ALA A 250 0.26 -8.56 -2.62
CA ALA A 250 -0.11 -8.71 -1.23
C ALA A 250 -0.05 -10.17 -0.80
N ALA A 251 0.14 -10.34 0.50
CA ALA A 251 0.01 -11.61 1.20
C ALA A 251 -0.98 -11.48 2.36
N GLY A 252 -1.87 -12.44 2.53
CA GLY A 252 -2.87 -12.40 3.57
C GLY A 252 -3.91 -13.49 3.50
N PRO A 253 -5.08 -13.29 4.12
CA PRO A 253 -6.14 -14.28 4.13
C PRO A 253 -6.53 -14.73 2.73
N LYS A 254 -6.60 -16.04 2.51
CA LYS A 254 -6.90 -16.64 1.21
C LYS A 254 -8.26 -16.24 0.62
N GLU A 255 -9.19 -15.81 1.49
CA GLU A 255 -10.53 -15.35 1.06
C GLU A 255 -10.51 -13.97 0.38
N ILE A 256 -9.45 -13.20 0.55
CA ILE A 256 -9.28 -11.85 0.00
C ILE A 256 -8.41 -11.91 -1.25
#